data_b33e3b62ce61f548e8d8dd86539426af
#
_entry.id   b33e3b62ce61f548e8d8dd86539426af
#
_cell.length_a   1.000
_cell.length_b   1.000
_cell.length_c   1.000
_cell.angle_alpha   90.00
_cell.angle_beta   90.00
_cell.angle_gamma   90.00
#
_symmetry.space_group_name_H-M   'P 1'
#
loop_
_entity.id
_entity.type
_entity.pdbx_description
1 polymer ?
#
loop_
_entity_poly.entity_id
_entity_poly.type
_entity_poly.pdbx_seq_one_letter_code
_entity_poly.pdbx_strand_id
1 'polypeptide(L)'
;VTYSVSLYVKLRLREEDHIKDEEIYMGELPMVSERGSFIINGAERVIVSQLHRSPGIAFEESVHTSGKILHAFRIIPDRGTWLEVQFDQNDLLYVYLDRRRRRHKFLLTTLLRAMGYGSDSEILNLFYDMDGIRVSDALKRDSVSNLVLTEDIVDADKGIVLARAFEPLTKTIVRSFQKAGLKKVVAIDTTVDD
;
A
#
# COMPACT_ATOMS: atom_id res chain seq x y z
N VAL A 1 23.40 36.98 19.65
CA VAL A 1 23.21 36.37 20.97
C VAL A 1 21.87 35.66 20.98
N THR A 2 21.87 34.40 21.40
CA THR A 2 20.66 33.60 21.58
C THR A 2 20.48 33.37 23.09
N TYR A 3 19.25 33.54 23.56
CA TYR A 3 18.93 33.21 24.95
C TYR A 3 18.63 31.72 25.03
N SER A 4 19.60 30.92 25.48
CA SER A 4 19.56 29.45 25.44
C SER A 4 20.07 28.80 26.71
N VAL A 5 19.76 27.56 26.92
CA VAL A 5 20.27 26.69 27.98
C VAL A 5 20.89 25.44 27.36
N SER A 6 21.99 24.99 27.95
CA SER A 6 22.64 23.75 27.53
C SER A 6 21.83 22.54 27.95
N LEU A 7 21.60 21.61 27.02
CA LEU A 7 20.92 20.33 27.26
C LEU A 7 21.97 19.22 27.42
N TYR A 8 21.95 18.59 28.58
CA TYR A 8 22.71 17.37 28.88
C TYR A 8 21.76 16.18 29.07
N VAL A 9 22.12 15.06 28.53
CA VAL A 9 21.34 13.81 28.68
C VAL A 9 22.22 12.76 29.32
N LYS A 10 21.74 12.18 30.41
CA LYS A 10 22.39 11.05 31.05
C LYS A 10 21.95 9.77 30.35
N LEU A 11 22.88 9.16 29.63
CA LEU A 11 22.66 7.88 28.94
C LEU A 11 23.23 6.74 29.77
N ARG A 12 22.48 5.64 29.78
CA ARG A 12 22.92 4.39 30.40
C ARG A 12 23.05 3.33 29.31
N LEU A 13 24.28 2.98 29.00
CA LEU A 13 24.59 1.85 28.13
C LEU A 13 24.64 0.57 28.99
N ARG A 14 23.86 -0.42 28.62
CA ARG A 14 23.92 -1.75 29.21
C ARG A 14 24.44 -2.72 28.14
N GLU A 15 25.60 -3.29 28.38
CA GLU A 15 26.26 -4.23 27.51
C GLU A 15 26.58 -5.47 28.35
N GLU A 16 25.83 -6.56 28.13
CA GLU A 16 25.88 -7.80 28.90
C GLU A 16 26.07 -7.58 30.42
N ASP A 17 27.32 -7.68 30.93
CA ASP A 17 27.65 -7.54 32.34
C ASP A 17 28.14 -6.13 32.73
N HIS A 18 28.24 -5.21 31.79
CA HIS A 18 28.74 -3.87 32.06
C HIS A 18 27.65 -2.81 31.89
N ILE A 19 27.56 -1.93 32.92
CA ILE A 19 26.70 -0.76 32.86
C ILE A 19 27.62 0.47 32.91
N LYS A 20 27.49 1.32 31.86
CA LYS A 20 28.19 2.60 31.78
C LYS A 20 27.19 3.74 31.76
N ASP A 21 27.30 4.65 32.74
CA ASP A 21 26.54 5.89 32.77
C ASP A 21 27.43 7.01 32.25
N GLU A 22 26.92 7.79 31.29
CA GLU A 22 27.65 8.91 30.71
C GLU A 22 26.72 10.10 30.50
N GLU A 23 27.17 11.31 30.83
CA GLU A 23 26.43 12.53 30.58
C GLU A 23 26.95 13.17 29.29
N ILE A 24 26.05 13.29 28.30
CA ILE A 24 26.39 13.76 26.94
C ILE A 24 25.71 15.08 26.69
N TYR A 25 26.51 16.06 26.25
CA TYR A 25 26.00 17.34 25.76
C TYR A 25 25.27 17.15 24.43
N MET A 26 23.98 17.51 24.37
CA MET A 26 23.12 17.32 23.20
C MET A 26 22.93 18.61 22.39
N GLY A 27 23.38 19.75 22.90
CA GLY A 27 23.22 21.03 22.24
C GLY A 27 22.58 22.09 23.14
N GLU A 28 22.14 23.17 22.54
CA GLU A 28 21.47 24.27 23.23
C GLU A 28 19.98 24.31 22.83
N LEU A 29 19.13 24.59 23.81
CA LEU A 29 17.71 24.86 23.61
C LEU A 29 17.44 26.35 23.84
N PRO A 30 16.78 27.04 22.90
CA PRO A 30 16.29 28.39 23.13
C PRO A 30 15.32 28.43 24.31
N MET A 31 15.53 29.39 25.20
CA MET A 31 14.64 29.60 26.34
C MET A 31 13.53 30.57 25.98
N VAL A 32 12.34 30.30 26.51
CA VAL A 32 11.20 31.18 26.36
C VAL A 32 11.35 32.36 27.34
N SER A 33 11.13 33.58 26.88
CA SER A 33 11.10 34.78 27.72
C SER A 33 9.79 34.87 28.50
N GLU A 34 9.73 35.76 29.51
CA GLU A 34 8.49 36.02 30.26
C GLU A 34 7.30 36.47 29.38
N ARG A 35 7.59 37.03 28.21
CA ARG A 35 6.59 37.47 27.22
C ARG A 35 6.12 36.34 26.26
N GLY A 36 6.64 35.13 26.41
CA GLY A 36 6.33 34.03 25.51
C GLY A 36 7.07 34.08 24.16
N SER A 37 8.12 34.87 24.05
CA SER A 37 8.97 35.02 22.87
C SER A 37 10.32 34.31 23.06
N PHE A 38 11.07 34.17 21.97
CA PHE A 38 12.43 33.64 21.95
C PHE A 38 13.38 34.69 21.39
N ILE A 39 14.57 34.77 21.95
CA ILE A 39 15.64 35.63 21.43
C ILE A 39 16.62 34.72 20.67
N ILE A 40 16.66 34.83 19.35
CA ILE A 40 17.52 34.03 18.47
C ILE A 40 18.32 34.99 17.58
N ASN A 41 19.63 34.88 17.64
CA ASN A 41 20.56 35.75 16.90
C ASN A 41 20.28 37.25 17.10
N GLY A 42 19.89 37.64 18.33
CA GLY A 42 19.59 39.02 18.68
C GLY A 42 18.22 39.53 18.23
N ALA A 43 17.41 38.70 17.59
CA ALA A 43 16.04 39.02 17.16
C ALA A 43 15.01 38.36 18.07
N GLU A 44 13.99 39.10 18.49
CA GLU A 44 12.86 38.56 19.21
C GLU A 44 11.93 37.83 18.21
N ARG A 45 11.60 36.57 18.49
CA ARG A 45 10.80 35.70 17.63
C ARG A 45 9.71 35.03 18.44
N VAL A 46 8.61 34.70 17.77
CA VAL A 46 7.49 33.94 18.33
C VAL A 46 7.20 32.71 17.48
N ILE A 47 6.66 31.67 18.12
CA ILE A 47 6.18 30.50 17.42
C ILE A 47 4.79 30.83 16.88
N VAL A 48 4.61 30.63 15.57
CA VAL A 48 3.33 30.80 14.88
C VAL A 48 2.79 29.44 14.53
N SER A 49 1.54 29.15 14.90
CA SER A 49 0.85 27.93 14.51
C SER A 49 0.65 27.89 13.00
N GLN A 50 0.94 26.74 12.39
CA GLN A 50 0.76 26.53 10.96
C GLN A 50 -0.37 25.53 10.73
N LEU A 51 -1.30 25.89 9.84
CA LEU A 51 -2.34 24.99 9.40
C LEU A 51 -1.76 24.00 8.39
N HIS A 52 -1.95 22.70 8.63
CA HIS A 52 -1.57 21.64 7.71
C HIS A 52 -2.67 20.57 7.63
N ARG A 53 -2.61 19.70 6.64
CA ARG A 53 -3.54 18.56 6.57
C ARG A 53 -3.37 17.66 7.78
N SER A 54 -4.51 17.25 8.37
CA SER A 54 -4.50 16.30 9.49
C SER A 54 -3.93 14.95 9.07
N PRO A 55 -3.25 14.25 9.98
CA PRO A 55 -2.90 12.85 9.77
C PRO A 55 -4.15 12.01 9.48
N GLY A 56 -4.03 11.03 8.60
CA GLY A 56 -5.13 10.16 8.21
C GLY A 56 -5.08 9.76 6.75
N ILE A 57 -6.20 9.27 6.24
CA ILE A 57 -6.35 8.88 4.84
C ILE A 57 -7.24 9.90 4.14
N ALA A 58 -6.77 10.46 3.04
CA ALA A 58 -7.52 11.37 2.18
C ALA A 58 -7.74 10.72 0.82
N PHE A 59 -9.01 10.65 0.39
CA PHE A 59 -9.38 10.17 -0.94
C PHE A 59 -9.53 11.36 -1.88
N GLU A 60 -9.11 11.18 -3.11
CA GLU A 60 -9.17 12.20 -4.15
C GLU A 60 -9.68 11.57 -5.45
N GLU A 61 -10.40 12.38 -6.21
CA GLU A 61 -10.89 12.06 -7.55
C GLU A 61 -10.38 13.14 -8.50
N SER A 62 -9.88 12.74 -9.65
CA SER A 62 -9.41 13.66 -10.68
C SER A 62 -9.86 13.20 -12.05
N VAL A 63 -10.16 14.15 -12.93
CA VAL A 63 -10.54 13.85 -14.31
C VAL A 63 -9.30 13.97 -15.19
N HIS A 64 -8.93 12.85 -15.85
CA HIS A 64 -7.86 12.84 -16.83
C HIS A 64 -8.28 13.58 -18.12
N THR A 65 -7.32 14.04 -18.90
CA THR A 65 -7.57 14.72 -20.19
C THR A 65 -8.38 13.89 -21.19
N SER A 66 -8.39 12.57 -21.05
CA SER A 66 -9.23 11.63 -21.83
C SER A 66 -10.69 11.57 -21.36
N GLY A 67 -11.05 12.29 -20.28
CA GLY A 67 -12.38 12.22 -19.67
C GLY A 67 -12.53 11.11 -18.62
N LYS A 68 -11.54 10.23 -18.45
CA LYS A 68 -11.57 9.15 -17.45
C LYS A 68 -11.39 9.71 -16.05
N ILE A 69 -12.22 9.25 -15.13
CA ILE A 69 -12.10 9.54 -13.70
C ILE A 69 -11.00 8.66 -13.12
N LEU A 70 -10.05 9.28 -12.46
CA LEU A 70 -8.95 8.59 -11.77
C LEU A 70 -9.10 8.79 -10.27
N HIS A 71 -9.15 7.69 -9.56
CA HIS A 71 -9.20 7.68 -8.10
C HIS A 71 -7.80 7.59 -7.51
N ALA A 72 -7.60 8.29 -6.41
CA ALA A 72 -6.36 8.27 -5.66
C ALA A 72 -6.65 8.33 -4.15
N PHE A 73 -5.73 7.84 -3.36
CA PHE A 73 -5.75 8.08 -1.92
C PHE A 73 -4.34 8.40 -1.40
N ARG A 74 -4.30 9.16 -0.32
CA ARG A 74 -3.07 9.54 0.38
C ARG A 74 -3.14 9.11 1.82
N ILE A 75 -2.07 8.50 2.28
CA ILE A 75 -1.84 8.24 3.69
C ILE A 75 -0.93 9.34 4.20
N ILE A 76 -1.45 10.15 5.10
CA ILE A 76 -0.77 11.29 5.70
C ILE A 76 -0.40 10.89 7.13
N PRO A 77 0.89 10.61 7.43
CA PRO A 77 1.33 10.29 8.78
C PRO A 77 1.40 11.55 9.63
N ASP A 78 1.41 11.37 10.95
CA ASP A 78 1.68 12.46 11.88
C ASP A 78 3.09 13.05 11.67
N ARG A 79 4.06 12.16 11.42
CA ARG A 79 5.44 12.51 11.10
C ARG A 79 5.99 11.63 9.98
N GLY A 80 6.66 12.23 9.02
CA GLY A 80 7.32 11.52 7.93
C GLY A 80 6.74 11.82 6.56
N THR A 81 7.03 10.94 5.63
CA THR A 81 6.69 11.08 4.20
C THR A 81 5.28 10.60 3.92
N TRP A 82 4.57 11.28 3.04
CA TRP A 82 3.26 10.84 2.57
C TRP A 82 3.41 9.67 1.61
N LEU A 83 2.51 8.72 1.72
CA LEU A 83 2.31 7.66 0.73
C LEU A 83 1.07 8.01 -0.08
N GLU A 84 1.22 8.04 -1.40
CA GLU A 84 0.12 8.32 -2.33
C GLU A 84 -0.05 7.12 -3.26
N VAL A 85 -1.28 6.66 -3.41
CA VAL A 85 -1.64 5.57 -4.33
C VAL A 85 -2.65 6.13 -5.32
N GLN A 86 -2.41 5.92 -6.60
CA GLN A 86 -3.21 6.48 -7.67
C GLN A 86 -3.38 5.49 -8.83
N PHE A 87 -4.59 5.41 -9.36
CA PHE A 87 -4.84 4.77 -10.65
C PHE A 87 -4.25 5.60 -11.79
N ASP A 88 -3.71 4.93 -12.78
CA ASP A 88 -3.37 5.53 -14.05
C ASP A 88 -4.51 5.34 -15.09
N GLN A 89 -4.32 5.89 -16.29
CA GLN A 89 -5.29 5.76 -17.40
C GLN A 89 -5.52 4.31 -17.87
N ASN A 90 -4.62 3.38 -17.53
CA ASN A 90 -4.66 1.97 -17.89
C ASN A 90 -5.15 1.07 -16.73
N ASP A 91 -5.77 1.64 -15.70
CA ASP A 91 -6.25 0.97 -14.49
C ASP A 91 -5.16 0.30 -13.66
N LEU A 92 -3.92 0.76 -13.80
CA LEU A 92 -2.80 0.30 -12.99
C LEU A 92 -2.66 1.17 -11.74
N LEU A 93 -2.52 0.54 -10.58
CA LEU A 93 -2.27 1.22 -9.32
C LEU A 93 -0.78 1.48 -9.11
N TYR A 94 -0.42 2.75 -9.02
CA TYR A 94 0.92 3.20 -8.73
C TYR A 94 1.03 3.81 -7.34
N VAL A 95 2.17 3.55 -6.72
CA VAL A 95 2.55 4.11 -5.42
C VAL A 95 3.62 5.16 -5.62
N TYR A 96 3.46 6.28 -4.92
CA TYR A 96 4.43 7.37 -4.86
C TYR A 96 4.88 7.53 -3.41
N LEU A 97 6.19 7.38 -3.20
CA LEU A 97 6.85 7.71 -1.93
C LEU A 97 7.60 9.02 -2.12
N ASP A 98 7.40 9.97 -1.23
CA ASP A 98 8.07 11.27 -1.24
C ASP A 98 8.00 12.02 -2.59
N ARG A 99 6.81 12.49 -2.93
CA ARG A 99 6.56 13.26 -4.17
C ARG A 99 7.45 14.52 -4.31
N ARG A 100 8.08 14.98 -3.22
CA ARG A 100 8.85 16.24 -3.20
C ARG A 100 10.25 16.11 -3.78
N ARG A 101 10.92 14.95 -3.64
CA ARG A 101 12.32 14.78 -4.03
C ARG A 101 12.55 14.11 -5.36
N ARG A 102 11.85 13.04 -5.68
CA ARG A 102 11.86 12.38 -7.00
C ARG A 102 10.55 11.63 -7.18
N ARG A 103 9.93 11.74 -8.35
CA ARG A 103 8.71 11.00 -8.71
C ARG A 103 9.03 9.52 -8.99
N HIS A 104 9.58 8.82 -8.03
CA HIS A 104 9.69 7.37 -8.15
C HIS A 104 8.31 6.78 -7.95
N LYS A 105 7.75 6.23 -9.01
CA LYS A 105 6.53 5.45 -8.96
C LYS A 105 6.85 3.98 -9.19
N PHE A 106 6.14 3.13 -8.49
CA PHE A 106 6.19 1.69 -8.68
C PHE A 106 4.79 1.11 -8.47
N LEU A 107 4.57 -0.10 -8.94
CA LEU A 107 3.25 -0.74 -8.82
C LEU A 107 2.91 -1.01 -7.35
N LEU A 108 1.62 -0.89 -6.99
CA LEU A 108 1.12 -1.21 -5.66
C LEU A 108 1.45 -2.65 -5.26
N THR A 109 1.39 -3.59 -6.21
CA THR A 109 1.77 -4.99 -5.96
C THR A 109 3.20 -5.15 -5.45
N THR A 110 4.14 -4.28 -5.90
CA THR A 110 5.52 -4.28 -5.39
C THR A 110 5.57 -3.86 -3.93
N LEU A 111 4.76 -2.86 -3.53
CA LEU A 111 4.67 -2.45 -2.13
C LEU A 111 4.08 -3.57 -1.27
N LEU A 112 2.98 -4.20 -1.72
CA LEU A 112 2.34 -5.29 -0.99
C LEU A 112 3.29 -6.47 -0.80
N ARG A 113 4.09 -6.83 -1.82
CA ARG A 113 5.13 -7.86 -1.69
C ARG A 113 6.19 -7.48 -0.65
N ALA A 114 6.61 -6.23 -0.63
CA ALA A 114 7.56 -5.74 0.39
C ALA A 114 6.95 -5.74 1.81
N MET A 115 5.63 -5.66 1.93
CA MET A 115 4.91 -5.75 3.20
C MET A 115 4.66 -7.20 3.66
N GLY A 116 5.02 -8.21 2.84
CA GLY A 116 4.95 -9.62 3.21
C GLY A 116 3.95 -10.47 2.41
N TYR A 117 3.16 -9.88 1.50
CA TYR A 117 2.27 -10.62 0.61
C TYR A 117 3.08 -11.18 -0.56
N GLY A 118 3.63 -12.39 -0.43
CA GLY A 118 4.62 -12.96 -1.35
C GLY A 118 4.04 -13.47 -2.66
N SER A 119 2.86 -14.07 -2.63
CA SER A 119 2.21 -14.70 -3.79
C SER A 119 1.14 -13.82 -4.42
N ASP A 120 0.82 -14.09 -5.69
CA ASP A 120 -0.26 -13.40 -6.41
C ASP A 120 -1.62 -13.69 -5.78
N SER A 121 -1.85 -14.93 -5.33
CA SER A 121 -3.07 -15.33 -4.65
C SER A 121 -3.27 -14.60 -3.32
N GLU A 122 -2.22 -14.39 -2.53
CA GLU A 122 -2.30 -13.58 -1.30
C GLU A 122 -2.69 -12.13 -1.60
N ILE A 123 -2.11 -11.53 -2.64
CA ILE A 123 -2.45 -10.16 -3.04
C ILE A 123 -3.90 -10.09 -3.53
N LEU A 124 -4.32 -11.02 -4.38
CA LEU A 124 -5.68 -11.04 -4.91
C LEU A 124 -6.74 -11.25 -3.83
N ASN A 125 -6.42 -12.05 -2.81
CA ASN A 125 -7.30 -12.30 -1.66
C ASN A 125 -7.57 -11.03 -0.79
N LEU A 126 -6.77 -9.96 -0.97
CA LEU A 126 -7.05 -8.66 -0.33
C LEU A 126 -8.18 -7.89 -1.02
N PHE A 127 -8.44 -8.16 -2.30
CA PHE A 127 -9.35 -7.40 -3.15
C PHE A 127 -10.58 -8.20 -3.59
N TYR A 128 -10.45 -9.51 -3.70
CA TYR A 128 -11.48 -10.40 -4.23
C TYR A 128 -11.78 -11.55 -3.27
N ASP A 129 -13.01 -12.03 -3.34
CA ASP A 129 -13.40 -13.24 -2.64
C ASP A 129 -12.89 -14.47 -3.38
N MET A 130 -12.05 -15.25 -2.71
CA MET A 130 -11.37 -16.43 -3.26
C MET A 130 -12.08 -17.76 -2.93
N ASP A 131 -13.36 -17.74 -2.57
CA ASP A 131 -14.11 -18.92 -2.15
C ASP A 131 -14.21 -20.02 -3.23
N GLY A 132 -13.88 -19.69 -4.45
CA GLY A 132 -13.92 -20.58 -5.59
C GLY A 132 -15.33 -20.88 -6.10
N ILE A 133 -15.43 -21.20 -7.35
CA ILE A 133 -16.68 -21.39 -8.09
C ILE A 133 -16.88 -22.86 -8.38
N ARG A 134 -18.10 -23.38 -8.17
CA ARG A 134 -18.46 -24.72 -8.60
C ARG A 134 -18.53 -24.76 -10.13
N VAL A 135 -17.89 -25.77 -10.73
CA VAL A 135 -17.88 -25.95 -12.19
C VAL A 135 -19.31 -26.05 -12.76
N SER A 136 -20.23 -26.70 -12.04
CA SER A 136 -21.64 -26.77 -12.40
C SER A 136 -22.33 -25.42 -12.47
N ASP A 137 -21.98 -24.51 -11.56
CA ASP A 137 -22.60 -23.19 -11.48
C ASP A 137 -22.00 -22.22 -12.52
N ALA A 138 -20.70 -22.34 -12.79
CA ALA A 138 -20.05 -21.64 -13.88
C ALA A 138 -20.66 -21.99 -15.24
N LEU A 139 -21.02 -23.27 -15.48
CA LEU A 139 -21.65 -23.67 -16.72
C LEU A 139 -23.07 -23.13 -16.93
N LYS A 140 -23.78 -22.78 -15.85
CA LYS A 140 -25.13 -22.19 -15.90
C LYS A 140 -25.12 -20.69 -16.20
N ARG A 141 -23.99 -20.03 -16.04
CA ARG A 141 -23.86 -18.59 -16.33
C ARG A 141 -23.97 -18.34 -17.84
N ASP A 142 -24.54 -17.21 -18.23
CA ASP A 142 -24.63 -16.80 -19.63
C ASP A 142 -23.24 -16.53 -20.22
N SER A 143 -22.37 -15.90 -19.45
CA SER A 143 -20.96 -15.69 -19.77
C SER A 143 -20.06 -16.13 -18.61
N VAL A 144 -18.88 -16.63 -18.94
CA VAL A 144 -17.82 -16.99 -17.99
C VAL A 144 -16.54 -16.19 -18.23
N SER A 145 -16.58 -15.21 -19.14
CA SER A 145 -15.42 -14.39 -19.49
C SER A 145 -14.93 -13.51 -18.34
N ASN A 146 -15.84 -13.18 -17.40
CA ASN A 146 -15.51 -12.39 -16.20
C ASN A 146 -14.93 -13.25 -15.06
N LEU A 147 -14.82 -14.56 -15.28
CA LEU A 147 -14.17 -15.46 -14.34
C LEU A 147 -12.71 -15.63 -14.75
N VAL A 148 -11.81 -15.26 -13.86
CA VAL A 148 -10.36 -15.33 -14.07
C VAL A 148 -9.76 -16.28 -13.04
N LEU A 149 -9.01 -17.27 -13.51
CA LEU A 149 -8.29 -18.20 -12.62
C LEU A 149 -7.10 -17.51 -11.99
N THR A 150 -6.83 -17.85 -10.74
CA THR A 150 -5.67 -17.34 -10.00
C THR A 150 -4.44 -18.25 -10.10
N GLU A 151 -4.65 -19.50 -10.51
CA GLU A 151 -3.62 -20.54 -10.67
C GLU A 151 -3.88 -21.37 -11.92
N ASP A 152 -2.81 -21.98 -12.44
CA ASP A 152 -2.93 -22.93 -13.55
C ASP A 152 -3.70 -24.19 -13.12
N ILE A 153 -4.67 -24.58 -13.91
CA ILE A 153 -5.42 -25.82 -13.69
C ILE A 153 -4.83 -26.93 -14.55
N VAL A 154 -4.34 -27.95 -13.91
CA VAL A 154 -3.71 -29.12 -14.54
C VAL A 154 -4.61 -30.35 -14.35
N ASP A 155 -4.83 -31.12 -15.41
CA ASP A 155 -5.44 -32.44 -15.32
C ASP A 155 -4.46 -33.39 -14.60
N ALA A 156 -4.84 -33.84 -13.41
CA ALA A 156 -3.98 -34.68 -12.57
C ALA A 156 -3.66 -36.04 -13.21
N ASP A 157 -4.57 -36.59 -14.02
CA ASP A 157 -4.39 -37.90 -14.65
C ASP A 157 -3.48 -37.84 -15.87
N LYS A 158 -3.51 -36.74 -16.61
CA LYS A 158 -2.81 -36.57 -17.87
C LYS A 158 -1.61 -35.63 -17.82
N GLY A 159 -1.47 -34.85 -16.77
CA GLY A 159 -0.42 -33.82 -16.65
C GLY A 159 -0.55 -32.69 -17.67
N ILE A 160 -1.74 -32.49 -18.26
CA ILE A 160 -1.98 -31.45 -19.27
C ILE A 160 -2.59 -30.22 -18.61
N VAL A 161 -2.06 -29.01 -18.93
CA VAL A 161 -2.65 -27.75 -18.50
C VAL A 161 -3.99 -27.54 -19.22
N LEU A 162 -5.07 -27.49 -18.45
CA LEU A 162 -6.43 -27.28 -18.98
C LEU A 162 -6.74 -25.79 -19.14
N ALA A 163 -6.21 -24.96 -18.26
CA ALA A 163 -6.30 -23.51 -18.33
C ALA A 163 -5.12 -22.87 -17.58
N ARG A 164 -4.70 -21.70 -18.04
CA ARG A 164 -3.65 -20.92 -17.39
C ARG A 164 -4.24 -19.86 -16.46
N ALA A 165 -3.47 -19.49 -15.45
CA ALA A 165 -3.78 -18.39 -14.58
C ALA A 165 -3.89 -17.07 -15.37
N PHE A 166 -4.77 -16.19 -14.91
CA PHE A 166 -4.99 -14.84 -15.45
C PHE A 166 -5.51 -14.79 -16.91
N GLU A 167 -5.92 -15.93 -17.47
CA GLU A 167 -6.58 -15.94 -18.76
C GLU A 167 -8.12 -15.99 -18.59
N PRO A 168 -8.90 -15.28 -19.44
CA PRO A 168 -10.35 -15.33 -19.40
C PRO A 168 -10.88 -16.74 -19.66
N LEU A 169 -11.82 -17.18 -18.84
CA LEU A 169 -12.44 -18.48 -19.02
C LEU A 169 -13.42 -18.49 -20.19
N THR A 170 -13.44 -19.61 -20.90
CA THR A 170 -14.44 -19.91 -21.91
C THR A 170 -15.31 -21.10 -21.48
N LYS A 171 -16.55 -21.17 -21.97
CA LYS A 171 -17.42 -22.33 -21.68
C LYS A 171 -16.79 -23.68 -22.10
N THR A 172 -15.90 -23.65 -23.10
CA THR A 172 -15.19 -24.86 -23.57
C THR A 172 -14.17 -25.33 -22.53
N ILE A 173 -13.42 -24.39 -21.94
CA ILE A 173 -12.46 -24.65 -20.86
C ILE A 173 -13.20 -25.16 -19.61
N VAL A 174 -14.30 -24.54 -19.21
CA VAL A 174 -15.10 -24.99 -18.05
C VAL A 174 -15.67 -26.41 -18.27
N ARG A 175 -16.03 -26.77 -19.50
CA ARG A 175 -16.43 -28.16 -19.83
C ARG A 175 -15.27 -29.14 -19.73
N SER A 176 -14.04 -28.72 -20.01
CA SER A 176 -12.87 -29.60 -19.83
C SER A 176 -12.61 -29.89 -18.35
N PHE A 177 -12.85 -28.91 -17.45
CA PHE A 177 -12.79 -29.12 -16.00
C PHE A 177 -13.80 -30.18 -15.54
N GLN A 178 -15.03 -30.13 -16.08
CA GLN A 178 -16.05 -31.11 -15.77
C GLN A 178 -15.63 -32.53 -16.25
N LYS A 179 -15.05 -32.64 -17.45
CA LYS A 179 -14.54 -33.92 -17.98
C LYS A 179 -13.36 -34.47 -17.17
N ALA A 180 -12.52 -33.59 -16.61
CA ALA A 180 -11.42 -33.95 -15.68
C ALA A 180 -11.90 -34.21 -14.25
N GLY A 181 -13.20 -34.21 -13.98
CA GLY A 181 -13.76 -34.53 -12.67
C GLY A 181 -13.64 -33.43 -11.62
N LEU A 182 -13.21 -32.22 -12.01
CA LEU A 182 -13.08 -31.09 -11.11
C LEU A 182 -14.46 -30.56 -10.70
N LYS A 183 -14.71 -30.48 -9.39
CA LYS A 183 -15.99 -30.00 -8.84
C LYS A 183 -15.98 -28.51 -8.55
N LYS A 184 -14.81 -27.96 -8.18
CA LYS A 184 -14.62 -26.56 -7.76
C LYS A 184 -13.27 -26.07 -8.29
N VAL A 185 -13.20 -24.83 -8.74
CA VAL A 185 -11.97 -24.14 -9.15
C VAL A 185 -11.91 -22.79 -8.45
N VAL A 186 -10.71 -22.33 -8.13
CA VAL A 186 -10.49 -21.01 -7.56
C VAL A 186 -10.43 -20.01 -8.71
N ALA A 187 -11.42 -19.14 -8.76
CA ALA A 187 -11.50 -18.08 -9.75
C ALA A 187 -12.10 -16.83 -9.10
N ILE A 188 -11.60 -15.68 -9.50
CA ILE A 188 -12.15 -14.37 -9.13
C ILE A 188 -13.23 -13.98 -10.13
N ASP A 189 -14.23 -13.28 -9.66
CA ASP A 189 -15.30 -12.72 -10.49
C ASP A 189 -15.05 -11.21 -10.64
N THR A 190 -14.68 -10.79 -11.84
CA THR A 190 -14.33 -9.39 -12.13
C THR A 190 -15.56 -8.54 -12.47
N THR A 191 -16.77 -9.05 -12.36
CA THR A 191 -18.00 -8.25 -12.52
C THR A 191 -18.17 -7.17 -11.44
N VAL A 192 -17.37 -7.25 -10.37
CA VAL A 192 -17.38 -6.26 -9.27
C VAL A 192 -16.57 -5.01 -9.63
N ASP A 193 -15.76 -5.08 -10.69
CA ASP A 193 -14.85 -4.00 -11.12
C ASP A 193 -15.51 -3.01 -12.10
N ASP A 194 -16.77 -3.23 -12.50
CA ASP A 194 -17.55 -2.39 -13.44
C ASP A 194 -18.35 -1.28 -12.74
#